data_cc45f8cbec2620b68de69ab24a4329ee
#
_entry.id   cc45f8cbec2620b68de69ab24a4329ee
#
_cell.length_a   1.000
_cell.length_b   1.000
_cell.length_c   1.000
_cell.angle_alpha   90.00
_cell.angle_beta   90.00
_cell.angle_gamma   90.00
#
_symmetry.space_group_name_H-M   'P 1'
#
loop_
_entity.id
_entity.type
_entity.pdbx_description
1 polymer ?
#
loop_
_entity_poly.entity_id
_entity_poly.type
_entity_poly.pdbx_seq_one_letter_code
_entity_poly.pdbx_strand_id
1 'polypeptide(L)'
;MFSPVESRRLYRQVADQIRLMIASGELAVGQRLPAERDLAEQLSVSRPTVREALIVLEVEGFVNIRMGSGIYVVRQHAATVTGAEREPVEGPFELLQARALIECAIAEEAAGRAKPADIAQLDETLLRMSGVVNDASAVLSADRAFHTGIAAIIGNATLIRVTGEMFDMRMTPYFARLASHFEGPGTWRSAVDEHRAIRDAIAAGDAAGAKAAMRAHLTMSQKRFSESFGEELSGEEERGRSKGPAKGTTKI
;
A
#
# COMPACT_ATOMS: atom_id res chain seq x y z
N MET A 1 -8.23 -20.35 -35.24
CA MET A 1 -9.00 -19.17 -34.80
C MET A 1 -8.15 -18.46 -33.77
N PHE A 2 -7.79 -17.18 -33.94
CA PHE A 2 -6.96 -16.46 -32.98
C PHE A 2 -7.84 -16.01 -31.83
N SER A 3 -7.37 -16.22 -30.59
CA SER A 3 -8.02 -15.69 -29.39
C SER A 3 -7.49 -14.27 -29.11
N PRO A 4 -8.30 -13.35 -28.59
CA PRO A 4 -7.82 -12.05 -28.15
C PRO A 4 -6.70 -12.20 -27.13
N VAL A 5 -5.62 -11.44 -27.30
CA VAL A 5 -4.55 -11.35 -26.31
C VAL A 5 -4.99 -10.33 -25.26
N GLU A 6 -5.35 -10.81 -24.06
CA GLU A 6 -5.58 -9.92 -22.92
C GLU A 6 -4.25 -9.34 -22.44
N SER A 7 -4.16 -8.02 -22.35
CA SER A 7 -3.02 -7.35 -21.72
C SER A 7 -3.08 -7.60 -20.21
N ARG A 8 -2.55 -8.74 -19.77
CA ARG A 8 -2.46 -9.04 -18.32
C ARG A 8 -1.36 -8.21 -17.68
N ARG A 9 -1.64 -7.62 -16.53
CA ARG A 9 -0.66 -6.84 -15.77
C ARG A 9 0.51 -7.70 -15.32
N LEU A 10 1.72 -7.13 -15.28
CA LEU A 10 2.94 -7.87 -14.97
C LEU A 10 2.87 -8.63 -13.64
N TYR A 11 2.32 -8.02 -12.60
CA TYR A 11 2.21 -8.69 -11.29
C TYR A 11 1.33 -9.95 -11.35
N ARG A 12 0.26 -9.94 -12.18
CA ARG A 12 -0.59 -11.13 -12.39
C ARG A 12 0.15 -12.22 -13.13
N GLN A 13 0.95 -11.86 -14.14
CA GLN A 13 1.78 -12.83 -14.85
C GLN A 13 2.79 -13.49 -13.91
N VAL A 14 3.40 -12.71 -13.02
CA VAL A 14 4.29 -13.20 -11.96
C VAL A 14 3.55 -14.13 -11.00
N ALA A 15 2.35 -13.72 -10.52
CA ALA A 15 1.54 -14.56 -9.63
C ALA A 15 1.11 -15.86 -10.30
N ASP A 16 0.67 -15.81 -11.57
CA ASP A 16 0.29 -16.98 -12.34
C ASP A 16 1.47 -17.94 -12.53
N GLN A 17 2.68 -17.42 -12.80
CA GLN A 17 3.88 -18.23 -12.95
C GLN A 17 4.24 -18.95 -11.64
N ILE A 18 4.26 -18.24 -10.52
CA ILE A 18 4.53 -18.84 -9.20
C ILE A 18 3.45 -19.87 -8.86
N ARG A 19 2.17 -19.57 -9.14
CA ARG A 19 1.04 -20.50 -8.93
C ARG A 19 1.21 -21.79 -9.73
N LEU A 20 1.65 -21.70 -10.99
CA LEU A 20 1.93 -22.88 -11.82
C LEU A 20 3.08 -23.70 -11.26
N MET A 21 4.16 -23.08 -10.76
CA MET A 21 5.28 -23.79 -10.12
C MET A 21 4.85 -24.49 -8.81
N ILE A 22 3.91 -23.90 -8.06
CA ILE A 22 3.33 -24.55 -6.88
C ILE A 22 2.44 -25.74 -7.32
N ALA A 23 1.62 -25.55 -8.34
CA ALA A 23 0.73 -26.61 -8.83
C ALA A 23 1.49 -27.79 -9.47
N SER A 24 2.62 -27.53 -10.15
CA SER A 24 3.49 -28.56 -10.72
C SER A 24 4.33 -29.29 -9.66
N GLY A 25 4.42 -28.75 -8.43
CA GLY A 25 5.26 -29.31 -7.37
C GLY A 25 6.73 -28.85 -7.42
N GLU A 26 7.11 -27.99 -8.34
CA GLU A 26 8.45 -27.38 -8.36
C GLU A 26 8.69 -26.52 -7.10
N LEU A 27 7.64 -25.93 -6.57
CA LEU A 27 7.63 -25.24 -5.27
C LEU A 27 6.76 -26.04 -4.30
N ALA A 28 7.40 -26.76 -3.39
CA ALA A 28 6.71 -27.66 -2.46
C ALA A 28 6.04 -26.88 -1.31
N VAL A 29 4.94 -27.42 -0.78
CA VAL A 29 4.29 -26.89 0.43
C VAL A 29 5.29 -26.88 1.59
N GLY A 30 5.36 -25.77 2.32
CA GLY A 30 6.33 -25.50 3.39
C GLY A 30 7.67 -24.95 2.88
N GLN A 31 7.93 -24.96 1.58
CA GLN A 31 9.14 -24.38 1.01
C GLN A 31 9.11 -22.87 1.14
N ARG A 32 10.27 -22.28 1.45
CA ARG A 32 10.49 -20.84 1.44
C ARG A 32 10.78 -20.38 0.00
N LEU A 33 10.07 -19.36 -0.45
CA LEU A 33 10.35 -18.70 -1.72
C LEU A 33 11.65 -17.88 -1.64
N PRO A 34 12.32 -17.62 -2.77
CA PRO A 34 13.41 -16.64 -2.84
C PRO A 34 12.95 -15.27 -2.33
N ALA A 35 13.90 -14.44 -1.89
CA ALA A 35 13.59 -13.08 -1.47
C ALA A 35 13.02 -12.24 -2.63
N GLU A 36 12.20 -11.23 -2.33
CA GLU A 36 11.62 -10.33 -3.36
C GLU A 36 12.67 -9.80 -4.35
N ARG A 37 13.86 -9.44 -3.83
CA ARG A 37 14.95 -8.95 -4.66
C ARG A 37 15.37 -10.00 -5.69
N ASP A 38 15.54 -11.22 -5.24
CA ASP A 38 16.04 -12.32 -6.07
C ASP A 38 14.96 -12.74 -7.08
N LEU A 39 13.69 -12.73 -6.68
CA LEU A 39 12.56 -12.96 -7.59
C LEU A 39 12.45 -11.85 -8.65
N ALA A 40 12.64 -10.59 -8.26
CA ALA A 40 12.60 -9.45 -9.18
C ALA A 40 13.70 -9.54 -10.24
N GLU A 41 14.91 -9.93 -9.83
CA GLU A 41 16.05 -10.15 -10.73
C GLU A 41 15.77 -11.35 -11.66
N GLN A 42 15.35 -12.50 -11.14
CA GLN A 42 15.07 -13.70 -11.93
C GLN A 42 13.94 -13.49 -12.95
N LEU A 43 12.91 -12.75 -12.55
CA LEU A 43 11.73 -12.49 -13.40
C LEU A 43 11.89 -11.24 -14.27
N SER A 44 12.99 -10.49 -14.12
CA SER A 44 13.27 -9.24 -14.85
C SER A 44 12.14 -8.21 -14.71
N VAL A 45 11.57 -8.10 -13.51
CA VAL A 45 10.50 -7.14 -13.17
C VAL A 45 10.92 -6.26 -11.99
N SER A 46 10.15 -5.21 -11.71
CA SER A 46 10.40 -4.35 -10.55
C SER A 46 10.05 -5.08 -9.23
N ARG A 47 10.73 -4.74 -8.14
CA ARG A 47 10.40 -5.25 -6.79
C ARG A 47 8.93 -4.98 -6.40
N PRO A 48 8.37 -3.78 -6.63
CA PRO A 48 6.93 -3.55 -6.44
C PRO A 48 6.05 -4.55 -7.18
N THR A 49 6.36 -4.89 -8.43
CA THR A 49 5.60 -5.88 -9.22
C THR A 49 5.62 -7.28 -8.58
N VAL A 50 6.80 -7.73 -8.09
CA VAL A 50 6.91 -9.01 -7.36
C VAL A 50 6.08 -8.96 -6.08
N ARG A 51 6.17 -7.87 -5.34
CA ARG A 51 5.43 -7.68 -4.10
C ARG A 51 3.92 -7.76 -4.31
N GLU A 52 3.39 -7.08 -5.31
CA GLU A 52 1.98 -7.19 -5.69
C GLU A 52 1.58 -8.63 -6.03
N ALA A 53 2.42 -9.34 -6.76
CA ALA A 53 2.17 -10.74 -7.10
C ALA A 53 2.13 -11.64 -5.85
N LEU A 54 3.06 -11.46 -4.92
CA LEU A 54 3.11 -12.22 -3.67
C LEU A 54 1.91 -11.95 -2.77
N ILE A 55 1.43 -10.71 -2.75
CA ILE A 55 0.21 -10.31 -2.05
C ILE A 55 -1.01 -11.04 -2.63
N VAL A 56 -1.15 -11.03 -3.95
CA VAL A 56 -2.21 -11.78 -4.63
C VAL A 56 -2.18 -13.26 -4.21
N LEU A 57 -1.01 -13.88 -4.24
CA LEU A 57 -0.83 -15.28 -3.86
C LEU A 57 -1.15 -15.54 -2.38
N GLU A 58 -0.89 -14.59 -1.48
CA GLU A 58 -1.24 -14.69 -0.07
C GLU A 58 -2.75 -14.56 0.14
N VAL A 59 -3.40 -13.58 -0.50
CA VAL A 59 -4.86 -13.44 -0.47
C VAL A 59 -5.56 -14.68 -1.02
N GLU A 60 -5.02 -15.27 -2.08
CA GLU A 60 -5.51 -16.52 -2.65
C GLU A 60 -5.15 -17.75 -1.80
N GLY A 61 -4.28 -17.60 -0.80
CA GLY A 61 -3.88 -18.65 0.14
C GLY A 61 -2.87 -19.66 -0.44
N PHE A 62 -2.12 -19.29 -1.47
CA PHE A 62 -1.01 -20.11 -1.99
C PHE A 62 0.26 -19.95 -1.18
N VAL A 63 0.51 -18.75 -0.66
CA VAL A 63 1.68 -18.45 0.18
C VAL A 63 1.25 -17.83 1.49
N ASN A 64 2.18 -17.78 2.45
CA ASN A 64 2.04 -17.06 3.71
C ASN A 64 3.30 -16.19 3.91
N ILE A 65 3.10 -14.90 4.04
CA ILE A 65 4.15 -13.90 4.26
C ILE A 65 4.35 -13.77 5.77
N ARG A 66 5.54 -14.15 6.25
CA ARG A 66 5.92 -14.05 7.67
C ARG A 66 6.95 -12.94 7.82
N MET A 67 6.54 -11.85 8.45
CA MET A 67 7.41 -10.69 8.73
C MET A 67 8.77 -11.15 9.30
N GLY A 68 9.88 -10.65 8.74
CA GLY A 68 11.23 -11.00 9.16
C GLY A 68 11.68 -12.45 8.91
N SER A 69 10.76 -13.35 8.52
CA SER A 69 11.06 -14.78 8.30
C SER A 69 11.07 -15.20 6.83
N GLY A 70 10.25 -14.55 6.00
CA GLY A 70 10.15 -14.82 4.58
C GLY A 70 8.78 -15.29 4.12
N ILE A 71 8.70 -15.80 2.91
CA ILE A 71 7.48 -16.17 2.22
C ILE A 71 7.47 -17.69 2.04
N TYR A 72 6.41 -18.34 2.46
CA TYR A 72 6.31 -19.81 2.49
C TYR A 72 5.12 -20.31 1.70
N VAL A 73 5.29 -21.35 0.92
CA VAL A 73 4.21 -22.03 0.21
C VAL A 73 3.32 -22.75 1.22
N VAL A 74 2.01 -22.53 1.19
CA VAL A 74 1.06 -23.13 2.15
C VAL A 74 0.01 -24.02 1.49
N ARG A 75 -0.18 -23.93 0.18
CA ARG A 75 -1.18 -24.72 -0.54
C ARG A 75 -0.69 -25.14 -1.92
N GLN A 76 -0.98 -26.38 -2.31
CA GLN A 76 -0.61 -26.92 -3.62
C GLN A 76 -1.75 -26.84 -4.64
N HIS A 77 -3.01 -26.76 -4.21
CA HIS A 77 -4.17 -26.67 -5.10
C HIS A 77 -5.07 -25.52 -4.66
N ALA A 78 -5.55 -24.74 -5.61
CA ALA A 78 -6.65 -23.84 -5.37
C ALA A 78 -7.87 -24.65 -4.92
N ALA A 79 -8.36 -24.43 -3.69
CA ALA A 79 -9.78 -24.60 -3.50
C ALA A 79 -10.41 -23.62 -4.48
N THR A 80 -11.27 -24.11 -5.36
CA THR A 80 -12.11 -23.25 -6.19
C THR A 80 -12.73 -22.22 -5.25
N VAL A 81 -12.27 -20.99 -5.32
CA VAL A 81 -12.98 -19.86 -4.73
C VAL A 81 -14.23 -19.73 -5.59
N THR A 82 -15.26 -20.48 -5.20
CA THR A 82 -16.61 -20.38 -5.74
C THR A 82 -17.22 -19.12 -5.14
N GLY A 83 -17.00 -18.03 -5.79
CA GLY A 83 -17.53 -16.73 -5.47
C GLY A 83 -16.75 -15.73 -6.29
N ALA A 84 -17.32 -15.34 -7.43
CA ALA A 84 -16.75 -14.35 -8.31
C ALA A 84 -16.83 -12.95 -7.65
N GLU A 85 -16.07 -12.74 -6.57
CA GLU A 85 -15.58 -11.40 -6.30
C GLU A 85 -14.53 -11.14 -7.38
N ARG A 86 -14.94 -10.40 -8.41
CA ARG A 86 -14.01 -9.89 -9.42
C ARG A 86 -12.92 -9.16 -8.64
N GLU A 87 -11.73 -9.75 -8.65
CA GLU A 87 -10.56 -9.06 -8.12
C GLU A 87 -10.46 -7.68 -8.77
N PRO A 88 -10.11 -6.64 -7.99
CA PRO A 88 -9.91 -5.32 -8.57
C PRO A 88 -8.92 -5.43 -9.72
N VAL A 89 -9.25 -4.76 -10.81
CA VAL A 89 -8.38 -4.72 -12.01
C VAL A 89 -7.08 -4.00 -11.68
N GLU A 90 -7.10 -3.10 -10.69
CA GLU A 90 -5.99 -2.25 -10.27
C GLU A 90 -5.24 -2.83 -9.08
N GLY A 91 -3.90 -2.78 -9.16
CA GLY A 91 -3.02 -3.12 -8.03
C GLY A 91 -2.95 -1.98 -7.00
N PRO A 92 -2.58 -2.30 -5.75
CA PRO A 92 -2.48 -1.29 -4.68
C PRO A 92 -1.49 -0.17 -4.97
N PHE A 93 -0.37 -0.47 -5.63
CA PHE A 93 0.62 0.56 -6.01
C PHE A 93 0.11 1.48 -7.12
N GLU A 94 -0.64 0.95 -8.09
CA GLU A 94 -1.27 1.76 -9.14
C GLU A 94 -2.32 2.67 -8.55
N LEU A 95 -3.14 2.17 -7.63
CA LEU A 95 -4.13 2.97 -6.92
C LEU A 95 -3.47 4.10 -6.13
N LEU A 96 -2.41 3.83 -5.35
CA LEU A 96 -1.66 4.85 -4.61
C LEU A 96 -0.99 5.86 -5.52
N GLN A 97 -0.49 5.43 -6.68
CA GLN A 97 0.08 6.34 -7.69
C GLN A 97 -0.98 7.25 -8.29
N ALA A 98 -2.14 6.72 -8.65
CA ALA A 98 -3.27 7.50 -9.17
C ALA A 98 -3.74 8.53 -8.13
N ARG A 99 -3.90 8.11 -6.86
CA ARG A 99 -4.23 9.00 -5.76
C ARG A 99 -3.20 10.13 -5.61
N ALA A 100 -1.91 9.82 -5.65
CA ALA A 100 -0.86 10.82 -5.52
C ALA A 100 -0.89 11.88 -6.64
N LEU A 101 -1.25 11.50 -7.85
CA LEU A 101 -1.38 12.42 -8.97
C LEU A 101 -2.63 13.31 -8.83
N ILE A 102 -3.76 12.72 -8.50
CA ILE A 102 -5.06 13.39 -8.49
C ILE A 102 -5.25 14.19 -7.20
N GLU A 103 -5.04 13.58 -6.04
CA GLU A 103 -5.36 14.21 -4.75
C GLU A 103 -4.38 15.32 -4.36
N CYS A 104 -3.11 15.25 -4.81
CA CYS A 104 -2.18 16.38 -4.64
C CYS A 104 -2.63 17.62 -5.41
N ALA A 105 -3.14 17.46 -6.63
CA ALA A 105 -3.67 18.56 -7.41
C ALA A 105 -4.99 19.11 -6.84
N ILE A 106 -5.83 18.21 -6.32
CA ILE A 106 -7.07 18.58 -5.63
C ILE A 106 -6.76 19.40 -4.35
N ALA A 107 -5.80 18.96 -3.53
CA ALA A 107 -5.43 19.67 -2.30
C ALA A 107 -4.85 21.06 -2.59
N GLU A 108 -4.01 21.19 -3.61
CA GLU A 108 -3.46 22.46 -4.09
C GLU A 108 -4.57 23.44 -4.47
N GLU A 109 -5.54 23.00 -5.26
CA GLU A 109 -6.66 23.83 -5.72
C GLU A 109 -7.65 24.16 -4.59
N ALA A 110 -7.90 23.22 -3.69
CA ALA A 110 -8.79 23.40 -2.55
C ALA A 110 -8.30 24.48 -1.59
N ALA A 111 -6.98 24.62 -1.38
CA ALA A 111 -6.40 25.62 -0.50
C ALA A 111 -6.75 27.06 -0.94
N GLY A 112 -6.84 27.30 -2.27
CA GLY A 112 -7.24 28.61 -2.80
C GLY A 112 -8.74 28.93 -2.73
N ARG A 113 -9.58 27.96 -2.34
CA ARG A 113 -11.06 28.05 -2.39
C ARG A 113 -11.76 27.78 -1.07
N ALA A 114 -11.06 27.21 -0.10
CA ALA A 114 -11.63 26.77 1.17
C ALA A 114 -12.27 27.93 1.96
N LYS A 115 -13.46 27.69 2.47
CA LYS A 115 -14.19 28.60 3.36
C LYS A 115 -14.14 28.02 4.79
N PRO A 116 -14.39 28.85 5.81
CA PRO A 116 -14.42 28.39 7.21
C PRO A 116 -15.34 27.19 7.45
N ALA A 117 -16.47 27.11 6.73
CA ALA A 117 -17.39 25.96 6.83
C ALA A 117 -16.78 24.65 6.29
N ASP A 118 -15.98 24.73 5.22
CA ASP A 118 -15.30 23.58 4.64
C ASP A 118 -14.24 23.06 5.62
N ILE A 119 -13.50 23.96 6.24
CA ILE A 119 -12.49 23.60 7.25
C ILE A 119 -13.14 22.96 8.47
N ALA A 120 -14.27 23.50 8.97
CA ALA A 120 -15.01 22.88 10.06
C ALA A 120 -15.49 21.45 9.71
N GLN A 121 -15.87 21.21 8.47
CA GLN A 121 -16.25 19.87 8.00
C GLN A 121 -15.06 18.90 7.96
N LEU A 122 -13.87 19.37 7.53
CA LEU A 122 -12.66 18.56 7.59
C LEU A 122 -12.27 18.26 9.05
N ASP A 123 -12.39 19.23 9.97
CA ASP A 123 -12.15 19.03 11.40
C ASP A 123 -13.06 17.94 12.00
N GLU A 124 -14.33 17.92 11.60
CA GLU A 124 -15.25 16.87 12.04
C GLU A 124 -14.84 15.49 11.56
N THR A 125 -14.33 15.36 10.32
CA THR A 125 -13.82 14.07 9.83
C THR A 125 -12.57 13.63 10.59
N LEU A 126 -11.65 14.54 10.92
CA LEU A 126 -10.46 14.25 11.72
C LEU A 126 -10.82 13.83 13.15
N LEU A 127 -11.80 14.47 13.75
CA LEU A 127 -12.29 14.10 15.08
C LEU A 127 -12.88 12.68 15.07
N ARG A 128 -13.71 12.36 14.08
CA ARG A 128 -14.26 11.00 13.90
C ARG A 128 -13.14 9.98 13.71
N MET A 129 -12.19 10.23 12.82
CA MET A 129 -11.06 9.33 12.57
C MET A 129 -10.27 9.07 13.85
N SER A 130 -9.96 10.11 14.64
CA SER A 130 -9.23 9.98 15.90
C SER A 130 -10.00 9.13 16.94
N GLY A 131 -11.32 9.21 16.96
CA GLY A 131 -12.18 8.47 17.89
C GLY A 131 -12.33 6.98 17.57
N VAL A 132 -12.03 6.55 16.35
CA VAL A 132 -12.29 5.19 15.87
C VAL A 132 -11.03 4.45 15.41
N VAL A 133 -9.84 4.85 15.83
CA VAL A 133 -8.56 4.27 15.41
C VAL A 133 -8.40 2.76 15.66
N ASN A 134 -9.25 2.18 16.48
CA ASN A 134 -9.29 0.75 16.76
C ASN A 134 -10.30 -0.03 15.89
N ASP A 135 -11.08 0.66 15.08
CA ASP A 135 -12.04 0.07 14.13
C ASP A 135 -11.63 0.40 12.70
N ALA A 136 -11.01 -0.55 12.03
CA ALA A 136 -10.48 -0.38 10.68
C ALA A 136 -11.54 0.09 9.66
N SER A 137 -12.77 -0.42 9.74
CA SER A 137 -13.85 -0.05 8.83
C SER A 137 -14.31 1.40 9.06
N ALA A 138 -14.47 1.78 10.33
CA ALA A 138 -14.87 3.13 10.70
C ALA A 138 -13.77 4.16 10.35
N VAL A 139 -12.50 3.81 10.57
CA VAL A 139 -11.36 4.66 10.17
C VAL A 139 -11.33 4.86 8.67
N LEU A 140 -11.42 3.79 7.86
CA LEU A 140 -11.43 3.89 6.40
C LEU A 140 -12.60 4.73 5.88
N SER A 141 -13.78 4.63 6.52
CA SER A 141 -14.92 5.48 6.19
C SER A 141 -14.67 6.95 6.50
N ALA A 142 -14.03 7.27 7.62
CA ALA A 142 -13.65 8.63 7.98
C ALA A 142 -12.53 9.18 7.08
N ASP A 143 -11.54 8.35 6.73
CA ASP A 143 -10.47 8.65 5.77
C ASP A 143 -11.06 9.01 4.39
N ARG A 144 -11.98 8.19 3.88
CA ARG A 144 -12.74 8.49 2.66
C ARG A 144 -13.46 9.84 2.73
N ALA A 145 -14.15 10.10 3.84
CA ALA A 145 -14.90 11.34 4.04
C ALA A 145 -13.98 12.57 4.05
N PHE A 146 -12.78 12.46 4.62
CA PHE A 146 -11.80 13.53 4.62
C PHE A 146 -11.34 13.88 3.19
N HIS A 147 -10.89 12.91 2.43
CA HIS A 147 -10.37 13.12 1.07
C HIS A 147 -11.46 13.56 0.09
N THR A 148 -12.65 12.98 0.17
CA THR A 148 -13.81 13.46 -0.63
C THR A 148 -14.27 14.84 -0.19
N GLY A 149 -14.13 15.20 1.09
CA GLY A 149 -14.37 16.54 1.63
C GLY A 149 -13.45 17.59 1.02
N ILE A 150 -12.15 17.29 0.88
CA ILE A 150 -11.21 18.18 0.18
C ILE A 150 -11.64 18.38 -1.29
N ALA A 151 -12.00 17.30 -1.98
CA ALA A 151 -12.49 17.39 -3.36
C ALA A 151 -13.79 18.20 -3.48
N ALA A 152 -14.66 18.17 -2.45
CA ALA A 152 -15.91 18.93 -2.41
C ALA A 152 -15.67 20.46 -2.33
N ILE A 153 -14.57 20.91 -1.74
CA ILE A 153 -14.20 22.34 -1.69
C ILE A 153 -14.11 22.94 -3.09
N ILE A 154 -13.64 22.16 -4.07
CA ILE A 154 -13.51 22.62 -5.47
C ILE A 154 -14.90 22.76 -6.13
N GLY A 155 -15.92 22.03 -5.64
CA GLY A 155 -17.28 22.04 -6.20
C GLY A 155 -17.41 21.28 -7.51
N ASN A 156 -16.48 20.35 -7.83
CA ASN A 156 -16.50 19.55 -9.04
C ASN A 156 -16.96 18.11 -8.74
N ALA A 157 -18.19 17.78 -9.13
CA ALA A 157 -18.81 16.48 -8.87
C ALA A 157 -18.00 15.30 -9.44
N THR A 158 -17.30 15.48 -10.55
CA THR A 158 -16.45 14.44 -11.16
C THR A 158 -15.26 14.15 -10.28
N LEU A 159 -14.57 15.17 -9.72
CA LEU A 159 -13.45 14.98 -8.80
C LEU A 159 -13.89 14.30 -7.51
N ILE A 160 -15.03 14.69 -6.95
CA ILE A 160 -15.61 14.06 -5.76
C ILE A 160 -15.86 12.57 -6.02
N ARG A 161 -16.50 12.25 -7.15
CA ARG A 161 -16.81 10.87 -7.54
C ARG A 161 -15.55 10.04 -7.74
N VAL A 162 -14.57 10.54 -8.51
CA VAL A 162 -13.32 9.81 -8.79
C VAL A 162 -12.53 9.56 -7.49
N THR A 163 -12.43 10.57 -6.61
CA THR A 163 -11.80 10.40 -5.29
C THR A 163 -12.52 9.34 -4.47
N GLY A 164 -13.86 9.37 -4.45
CA GLY A 164 -14.67 8.38 -3.74
C GLY A 164 -14.46 6.95 -4.30
N GLU A 165 -14.49 6.77 -5.62
CA GLU A 165 -14.28 5.48 -6.27
C GLU A 165 -12.90 4.89 -5.97
N MET A 166 -11.84 5.71 -5.92
CA MET A 166 -10.51 5.26 -5.50
C MET A 166 -10.48 4.77 -4.06
N PHE A 167 -11.26 5.37 -3.16
CA PHE A 167 -11.40 4.88 -1.79
C PHE A 167 -12.28 3.62 -1.70
N ASP A 168 -13.35 3.54 -2.49
CA ASP A 168 -14.22 2.36 -2.52
C ASP A 168 -13.45 1.10 -2.94
N MET A 169 -12.45 1.22 -3.82
CA MET A 169 -11.52 0.13 -4.14
C MET A 169 -10.74 -0.36 -2.90
N ARG A 170 -10.32 0.54 -1.99
CA ARG A 170 -9.65 0.17 -0.74
C ARG A 170 -10.56 -0.58 0.24
N MET A 171 -11.87 -0.42 0.13
CA MET A 171 -12.85 -1.07 1.00
C MET A 171 -13.23 -2.48 0.53
N THR A 172 -12.70 -2.95 -0.59
CA THR A 172 -12.96 -4.33 -1.05
C THR A 172 -12.32 -5.36 -0.11
N PRO A 173 -12.87 -6.58 -0.01
CA PRO A 173 -12.31 -7.65 0.82
C PRO A 173 -10.84 -7.96 0.49
N TYR A 174 -10.46 -7.81 -0.77
CA TYR A 174 -9.09 -7.95 -1.23
C TYR A 174 -8.15 -6.95 -0.55
N PHE A 175 -8.46 -5.65 -0.66
CA PHE A 175 -7.65 -4.61 -0.03
C PHE A 175 -7.71 -4.66 1.50
N ALA A 176 -8.85 -5.02 2.09
CA ALA A 176 -8.98 -5.16 3.53
C ALA A 176 -8.04 -6.24 4.10
N ARG A 177 -7.93 -7.41 3.42
CA ARG A 177 -6.94 -8.44 3.80
C ARG A 177 -5.52 -7.95 3.67
N LEU A 178 -5.23 -7.23 2.60
CA LEU A 178 -3.93 -6.64 2.36
C LEU A 178 -3.56 -5.64 3.46
N ALA A 179 -4.45 -4.71 3.73
CA ALA A 179 -4.30 -3.66 4.74
C ALA A 179 -4.06 -4.24 6.15
N SER A 180 -4.66 -5.39 6.47
CA SER A 180 -4.49 -6.04 7.78
C SER A 180 -3.04 -6.41 8.13
N HIS A 181 -2.15 -6.47 7.15
CA HIS A 181 -0.72 -6.75 7.39
C HIS A 181 0.08 -5.52 7.84
N PHE A 182 -0.39 -4.30 7.57
CA PHE A 182 0.36 -3.08 7.85
C PHE A 182 -0.46 -1.94 8.47
N GLU A 183 -1.80 -2.01 8.43
CA GLU A 183 -2.67 -1.03 9.06
C GLU A 183 -3.06 -1.49 10.48
N GLY A 184 -2.92 -0.58 11.43
CA GLY A 184 -3.28 -0.80 12.82
C GLY A 184 -3.41 0.51 13.58
N PRO A 185 -3.79 0.47 14.88
CA PRO A 185 -4.05 1.69 15.66
C PRO A 185 -2.89 2.69 15.69
N GLY A 186 -1.64 2.21 15.66
CA GLY A 186 -0.45 3.05 15.58
C GLY A 186 -0.34 3.78 14.25
N THR A 187 -0.52 3.06 13.16
CA THR A 187 -0.50 3.58 11.79
C THR A 187 -1.60 4.62 11.59
N TRP A 188 -2.80 4.35 12.10
CA TRP A 188 -3.93 5.27 11.98
C TRP A 188 -3.74 6.56 12.80
N ARG A 189 -3.13 6.49 13.99
CA ARG A 189 -2.77 7.71 14.75
C ARG A 189 -1.79 8.59 13.97
N SER A 190 -0.77 8.00 13.37
CA SER A 190 0.17 8.74 12.51
C SER A 190 -0.53 9.36 11.30
N ALA A 191 -1.45 8.62 10.67
CA ALA A 191 -2.23 9.11 9.55
C ALA A 191 -3.10 10.32 9.93
N VAL A 192 -3.70 10.34 11.13
CA VAL A 192 -4.46 11.49 11.63
C VAL A 192 -3.58 12.76 11.70
N ASP A 193 -2.33 12.63 12.14
CA ASP A 193 -1.42 13.79 12.20
C ASP A 193 -1.02 14.26 10.79
N GLU A 194 -0.83 13.34 9.85
CA GLU A 194 -0.61 13.66 8.44
C GLU A 194 -1.81 14.40 7.83
N HIS A 195 -3.03 13.96 8.13
CA HIS A 195 -4.25 14.62 7.67
C HIS A 195 -4.43 16.02 8.29
N ARG A 196 -4.04 16.20 9.56
CA ARG A 196 -4.04 17.54 10.19
C ARG A 196 -3.12 18.50 9.44
N ALA A 197 -1.92 18.05 9.04
CA ALA A 197 -1.02 18.89 8.27
C ALA A 197 -1.63 19.33 6.92
N ILE A 198 -2.37 18.41 6.25
CA ILE A 198 -3.08 18.75 5.01
C ILE A 198 -4.17 19.80 5.29
N ARG A 199 -5.00 19.59 6.30
CA ARG A 199 -6.06 20.51 6.70
C ARG A 199 -5.51 21.88 7.08
N ASP A 200 -4.42 21.94 7.83
CA ASP A 200 -3.80 23.19 8.26
C ASP A 200 -3.29 24.01 7.07
N ALA A 201 -2.65 23.37 6.10
CA ALA A 201 -2.21 24.03 4.88
C ALA A 201 -3.39 24.56 4.04
N ILE A 202 -4.48 23.77 3.93
CA ILE A 202 -5.71 24.21 3.24
C ILE A 202 -6.34 25.40 3.98
N ALA A 203 -6.43 25.35 5.31
CA ALA A 203 -6.98 26.43 6.12
C ALA A 203 -6.17 27.72 6.04
N ALA A 204 -4.85 27.61 5.88
CA ALA A 204 -3.95 28.75 5.67
C ALA A 204 -3.98 29.32 4.25
N GLY A 205 -4.68 28.67 3.31
CA GLY A 205 -4.62 29.05 1.89
C GLY A 205 -3.27 28.76 1.22
N ASP A 206 -2.43 27.91 1.84
CA ASP A 206 -1.12 27.54 1.33
C ASP A 206 -1.24 26.38 0.33
N ALA A 207 -1.42 26.72 -0.94
CA ALA A 207 -1.60 25.77 -2.02
C ALA A 207 -0.38 24.84 -2.19
N ALA A 208 0.83 25.38 -2.10
CA ALA A 208 2.06 24.58 -2.22
C ALA A 208 2.24 23.66 -1.02
N GLY A 209 1.96 24.15 0.19
CA GLY A 209 1.98 23.37 1.42
C GLY A 209 0.93 22.25 1.42
N ALA A 210 -0.29 22.53 0.98
CA ALA A 210 -1.37 21.53 0.88
C ALA A 210 -0.99 20.39 -0.07
N LYS A 211 -0.45 20.72 -1.24
CA LYS A 211 0.09 19.72 -2.20
C LYS A 211 1.22 18.91 -1.58
N ALA A 212 2.15 19.54 -0.91
CA ALA A 212 3.29 18.89 -0.29
C ALA A 212 2.86 17.96 0.85
N ALA A 213 1.93 18.41 1.71
CA ALA A 213 1.39 17.62 2.81
C ALA A 213 0.61 16.39 2.29
N MET A 214 -0.23 16.55 1.27
CA MET A 214 -0.94 15.43 0.64
C MET A 214 0.04 14.43 0.03
N ARG A 215 1.08 14.89 -0.66
CA ARG A 215 2.12 14.03 -1.21
C ARG A 215 2.87 13.27 -0.13
N ALA A 216 3.24 13.93 0.96
CA ALA A 216 3.90 13.30 2.10
C ALA A 216 3.03 12.19 2.70
N HIS A 217 1.74 12.46 2.94
CA HIS A 217 0.77 11.49 3.44
C HIS A 217 0.69 10.24 2.52
N LEU A 218 0.51 10.43 1.22
CA LEU A 218 0.40 9.31 0.28
C LEU A 218 1.72 8.55 0.10
N THR A 219 2.86 9.24 0.20
CA THR A 219 4.18 8.61 0.23
C THR A 219 4.36 7.75 1.49
N MET A 220 3.93 8.26 2.66
CA MET A 220 3.98 7.47 3.90
C MET A 220 3.04 6.27 3.85
N SER A 221 1.86 6.41 3.24
CA SER A 221 0.95 5.27 3.00
C SER A 221 1.60 4.21 2.11
N GLN A 222 2.27 4.62 1.03
CA GLN A 222 3.01 3.71 0.16
C GLN A 222 4.20 3.05 0.88
N LYS A 223 4.92 3.81 1.72
CA LYS A 223 6.06 3.32 2.49
C LYS A 223 5.63 2.28 3.52
N ARG A 224 4.58 2.55 4.30
CA ARG A 224 3.99 1.58 5.25
C ARG A 224 3.61 0.28 4.57
N PHE A 225 3.01 0.38 3.39
CA PHE A 225 2.72 -0.77 2.55
C PHE A 225 3.99 -1.51 2.12
N SER A 226 5.05 -0.80 1.74
CA SER A 226 6.32 -1.38 1.29
C SER A 226 7.12 -2.05 2.41
N GLU A 227 7.23 -1.41 3.56
CA GLU A 227 8.03 -1.88 4.71
C GLU A 227 7.46 -3.15 5.35
N SER A 228 6.14 -3.30 5.35
CA SER A 228 5.47 -4.49 5.89
C SER A 228 5.83 -5.79 5.14
N PHE A 229 6.37 -5.69 3.94
CA PHE A 229 6.72 -6.84 3.10
C PHE A 229 8.23 -7.14 3.02
N GLY A 230 9.10 -6.57 3.85
CA GLY A 230 10.45 -7.11 4.00
C GLY A 230 11.66 -6.24 3.77
N GLU A 231 11.62 -4.93 4.01
CA GLU A 231 12.83 -4.08 3.93
C GLU A 231 13.77 -4.16 5.15
N GLU A 232 13.40 -4.81 6.25
CA GLU A 232 14.27 -4.87 7.45
C GLU A 232 15.50 -5.79 7.34
N LEU A 233 15.67 -6.55 6.26
CA LEU A 233 16.80 -7.47 6.13
C LEU A 233 18.10 -6.84 5.60
N SER A 234 18.13 -5.56 5.27
CA SER A 234 19.35 -4.88 4.78
C SER A 234 20.22 -4.27 5.88
N GLY A 235 19.76 -4.24 7.12
CA GLY A 235 20.41 -3.53 8.24
C GLY A 235 21.40 -4.36 9.06
N GLU A 236 21.41 -5.69 8.97
CA GLU A 236 22.25 -6.53 9.84
C GLU A 236 23.58 -6.98 9.22
N GLU A 237 23.73 -6.98 7.90
CA GLU A 237 25.00 -7.39 7.27
C GLU A 237 26.13 -6.37 7.39
N GLU A 238 25.85 -5.08 7.61
CA GLU A 238 26.91 -4.08 7.80
C GLU A 238 27.54 -4.07 9.20
N ARG A 239 26.86 -4.59 10.21
CA ARG A 239 27.41 -4.65 11.58
C ARG A 239 28.37 -5.82 11.83
N GLY A 240 28.41 -6.80 10.94
CA GLY A 240 29.24 -8.00 11.07
C GLY A 240 30.69 -7.84 10.54
N ARG A 241 30.98 -6.82 9.76
CA ARG A 241 32.30 -6.66 9.09
C ARG A 241 33.31 -5.77 9.80
N SER A 242 33.00 -5.20 10.97
CA SER A 242 33.86 -4.22 11.65
C SER A 242 34.64 -4.77 12.87
N LYS A 243 34.88 -6.06 12.95
CA LYS A 243 35.81 -6.64 13.95
C LYS A 243 36.80 -7.60 13.31
N GLY A 244 37.76 -7.03 12.57
CA GLY A 244 38.98 -7.73 12.22
C GLY A 244 39.96 -7.69 13.41
N PRO A 245 40.78 -8.75 13.65
CA PRO A 245 41.61 -8.84 14.85
C PRO A 245 42.82 -7.92 14.76
N ALA A 246 43.05 -7.19 15.84
CA ALA A 246 44.28 -6.40 16.05
C ALA A 246 45.51 -7.33 16.04
N LYS A 247 46.42 -7.11 15.09
CA LYS A 247 47.75 -7.76 15.08
C LYS A 247 48.60 -7.16 16.20
N GLY A 248 48.85 -7.97 17.22
CA GLY A 248 49.83 -7.67 18.26
C GLY A 248 51.23 -7.59 17.67
N THR A 249 51.88 -6.48 17.89
CA THR A 249 53.28 -6.26 17.63
C THR A 249 54.07 -6.71 18.86
N THR A 250 54.78 -7.82 18.76
CA THR A 250 55.82 -8.16 19.78
C THR A 250 57.16 -7.69 19.23
N LYS A 251 57.76 -6.77 19.99
CA LYS A 251 59.21 -6.45 19.86
C LYS A 251 59.99 -7.51 20.64
N ILE A 252 61.00 -8.04 20.04
CA ILE A 252 62.41 -8.12 20.52
C ILE A 252 63.25 -8.21 19.25
#